data_ab4518357a61bda3f79f1c3941ee9a00
#
_entry.id   ab4518357a61bda3f79f1c3941ee9a00
#
_cell.length_a   1.000
_cell.length_b   1.000
_cell.length_c   1.000
_cell.angle_alpha   90.00
_cell.angle_beta   90.00
_cell.angle_gamma   90.00
#
_symmetry.space_group_name_H-M   'P 1'
#
loop_
_entity.id
_entity.type
_entity.pdbx_description
1 polymer ?
#
loop_
_entity_poly.entity_id
_entity_poly.type
_entity_poly.pdbx_seq_one_letter_code
_entity_poly.pdbx_strand_id
1 'polypeptide(L)'
;MLNDLKIEMTRTLKAVLVVSLAAVAGGAVLAASFLLAPLRPAPVVSGPAPAGLVAKLQARPLASSGQAPGAFTVTRIAHASVLLDFGNATVLTDPWFSEKTHYHQGEPLGIPLEKLPRLTAVVASHEHYDHFDIETFARYPDKAVPFFVGPNMVNAARAAGFTNVRELRPWETATVGPLTITAAPAAHKVPEVTFVIQANGSTVYFGGDTRLIPELDELPKRFPSVQLALLSVNGLRVMGEQVVMNAEQAADFAGRLGAEVAVPMHYRFHGSWFTDSVVLSYDGTPERFIAAAQARAPATAAIVLEPGQVLRLAP
;
A
#
# COMPACT_ATOMS: atom_id res chain seq x y z
N MET A 1 -45.13 47.37 7.76
CA MET A 1 -44.78 46.07 7.11
C MET A 1 -43.54 46.14 6.23
N LEU A 2 -43.39 47.01 5.25
CA LEU A 2 -42.15 47.03 4.39
C LEU A 2 -40.89 47.54 5.08
N ASN A 3 -40.99 48.41 6.08
CA ASN A 3 -39.85 48.93 6.85
C ASN A 3 -39.32 47.89 7.86
N ASP A 4 -40.19 47.10 8.45
CA ASP A 4 -39.82 46.08 9.43
C ASP A 4 -39.08 44.91 8.76
N LEU A 5 -39.51 44.53 7.54
CA LEU A 5 -38.76 43.50 6.74
C LEU A 5 -37.35 43.95 6.34
N LYS A 6 -37.14 45.24 6.02
CA LYS A 6 -35.82 45.77 5.69
C LYS A 6 -34.89 45.79 6.89
N ILE A 7 -35.39 46.08 8.08
CA ILE A 7 -34.60 46.11 9.32
C ILE A 7 -34.21 44.66 9.73
N GLU A 8 -35.10 43.70 9.58
CA GLU A 8 -34.82 42.31 9.90
C GLU A 8 -33.83 41.68 8.91
N MET A 9 -33.96 41.93 7.61
CA MET A 9 -32.96 41.47 6.60
C MET A 9 -31.57 42.07 6.85
N THR A 10 -31.47 43.33 7.29
CA THR A 10 -30.20 44.00 7.56
C THR A 10 -29.54 43.43 8.82
N ARG A 11 -30.31 43.04 9.83
CA ARG A 11 -29.79 42.39 11.03
C ARG A 11 -29.29 40.96 10.76
N THR A 12 -30.03 40.18 9.99
CA THR A 12 -29.63 38.81 9.59
C THR A 12 -28.36 38.83 8.73
N LEU A 13 -28.26 39.78 7.78
CA LEU A 13 -27.06 39.91 6.93
C LEU A 13 -25.83 40.31 7.75
N LYS A 14 -25.97 41.20 8.74
CA LYS A 14 -24.89 41.58 9.64
C LYS A 14 -24.47 40.41 10.56
N ALA A 15 -25.42 39.61 11.07
CA ALA A 15 -25.12 38.45 11.89
C ALA A 15 -24.36 37.39 11.08
N VAL A 16 -24.76 37.12 9.85
CA VAL A 16 -24.06 36.17 8.97
C VAL A 16 -22.65 36.67 8.63
N LEU A 17 -22.49 37.99 8.37
CA LEU A 17 -21.18 38.57 8.09
C LEU A 17 -20.22 38.51 9.30
N VAL A 18 -20.72 38.76 10.51
CA VAL A 18 -19.93 38.68 11.76
C VAL A 18 -19.52 37.23 12.07
N VAL A 19 -20.41 36.25 11.85
CA VAL A 19 -20.07 34.84 12.05
C VAL A 19 -19.04 34.38 11.02
N SER A 20 -19.17 34.81 9.77
CA SER A 20 -18.19 34.49 8.71
C SER A 20 -16.81 35.13 8.97
N LEU A 21 -16.77 36.38 9.45
CA LEU A 21 -15.52 37.05 9.82
C LEU A 21 -14.86 36.42 11.07
N ALA A 22 -15.67 35.98 12.06
CA ALA A 22 -15.15 35.30 13.24
C ALA A 22 -14.57 33.92 12.90
N ALA A 23 -15.18 33.19 11.94
CA ALA A 23 -14.65 31.91 11.46
C ALA A 23 -13.35 32.07 10.69
N VAL A 24 -13.21 33.12 9.87
CA VAL A 24 -11.97 33.42 9.15
C VAL A 24 -10.86 33.89 10.12
N ALA A 25 -11.19 34.71 11.12
CA ALA A 25 -10.22 35.17 12.13
C ALA A 25 -9.80 34.02 13.06
N GLY A 26 -10.74 33.13 13.45
CA GLY A 26 -10.44 31.94 14.24
C GLY A 26 -9.54 30.94 13.48
N GLY A 27 -9.77 30.75 12.19
CA GLY A 27 -8.94 29.93 11.33
C GLY A 27 -7.52 30.50 11.14
N ALA A 28 -7.39 31.82 11.02
CA ALA A 28 -6.09 32.48 10.91
C ALA A 28 -5.27 32.44 12.19
N VAL A 29 -5.89 32.53 13.37
CA VAL A 29 -5.24 32.40 14.67
C VAL A 29 -4.79 30.96 14.93
N LEU A 30 -5.59 29.96 14.57
CA LEU A 30 -5.20 28.54 14.63
C LEU A 30 -4.04 28.25 13.69
N ALA A 31 -4.08 28.74 12.44
CA ALA A 31 -2.99 28.57 11.48
C ALA A 31 -1.67 29.22 11.96
N ALA A 32 -1.72 30.40 12.58
CA ALA A 32 -0.53 31.07 13.10
C ALA A 32 0.08 30.37 14.33
N SER A 33 -0.74 29.72 15.15
CA SER A 33 -0.27 28.95 16.31
C SER A 33 0.42 27.64 15.92
N PHE A 34 0.03 27.03 14.77
CA PHE A 34 0.68 25.82 14.24
C PHE A 34 1.99 26.11 13.48
N LEU A 35 2.15 27.32 12.90
CA LEU A 35 3.36 27.72 12.20
C LEU A 35 4.58 27.95 13.11
N LEU A 36 4.38 28.06 14.42
CA LEU A 36 5.43 28.33 15.40
C LEU A 36 5.81 27.12 16.28
N ALA A 37 5.19 25.96 16.08
CA ALA A 37 5.59 24.76 16.80
C ALA A 37 6.83 24.13 16.13
N PRO A 38 7.95 23.90 16.86
CA PRO A 38 9.10 23.22 16.30
C PRO A 38 8.73 21.78 15.94
N LEU A 39 9.01 21.37 14.69
CA LEU A 39 8.93 19.99 14.23
C LEU A 39 9.81 19.12 15.14
N ARG A 40 9.19 18.31 15.99
CA ARG A 40 9.90 17.27 16.74
C ARG A 40 10.20 16.12 15.78
N PRO A 41 11.47 15.74 15.56
CA PRO A 41 11.78 14.50 14.84
C PRO A 41 11.23 13.32 15.65
N ALA A 42 10.60 12.37 14.94
CA ALA A 42 10.17 11.13 15.56
C ALA A 42 11.39 10.41 16.18
N PRO A 43 11.25 9.81 17.38
CA PRO A 43 12.37 9.10 18.00
C PRO A 43 12.74 7.88 17.16
N VAL A 44 13.98 7.85 16.66
CA VAL A 44 14.57 6.65 16.06
C VAL A 44 14.96 5.74 17.23
N VAL A 45 14.21 4.69 17.45
CA VAL A 45 14.59 3.64 18.40
C VAL A 45 15.31 2.54 17.64
N SER A 46 16.64 2.55 17.69
CA SER A 46 17.49 1.46 17.24
C SER A 46 17.65 0.46 18.38
N GLY A 47 16.95 -0.66 18.31
CA GLY A 47 17.18 -1.82 19.16
C GLY A 47 17.77 -2.98 18.34
N PRO A 48 18.66 -3.82 18.89
CA PRO A 48 19.17 -4.96 18.16
C PRO A 48 18.09 -6.02 17.95
N ALA A 49 18.03 -6.57 16.72
CA ALA A 49 17.13 -7.67 16.38
C ALA A 49 17.48 -8.95 17.19
N PRO A 50 16.51 -9.76 17.61
CA PRO A 50 16.78 -11.00 18.33
C PRO A 50 17.57 -11.98 17.46
N ALA A 51 18.69 -12.48 17.99
CA ALA A 51 19.73 -13.21 17.27
C ALA A 51 19.34 -14.62 16.74
N GLY A 52 18.12 -15.09 16.97
CA GLY A 52 17.71 -16.46 16.62
C GLY A 52 17.10 -16.62 15.23
N LEU A 53 16.60 -15.55 14.59
CA LEU A 53 15.88 -15.64 13.31
C LEU A 53 16.70 -15.13 12.11
N VAL A 54 17.79 -14.40 12.36
CA VAL A 54 18.65 -13.78 11.33
C VAL A 54 19.46 -14.81 10.52
N ALA A 55 19.62 -16.02 11.00
CA ALA A 55 20.44 -17.06 10.35
C ALA A 55 19.83 -17.65 9.05
N LYS A 56 18.55 -17.36 8.74
CA LYS A 56 17.91 -17.80 7.48
C LYS A 56 17.80 -16.70 6.42
N LEU A 57 18.19 -15.48 6.72
CA LEU A 57 18.00 -14.31 5.86
C LEU A 57 19.34 -13.73 5.45
N GLN A 58 19.82 -14.05 4.25
CA GLN A 58 21.01 -13.42 3.66
C GLN A 58 20.57 -12.32 2.68
N ALA A 59 20.78 -11.06 3.06
CA ALA A 59 20.74 -9.93 2.13
C ALA A 59 21.96 -10.03 1.18
N ARG A 60 21.74 -10.24 -0.13
CA ARG A 60 22.79 -10.19 -1.17
C ARG A 60 22.39 -9.21 -2.27
N PRO A 61 23.38 -8.47 -2.82
CA PRO A 61 23.15 -7.65 -4.02
C PRO A 61 22.74 -8.52 -5.22
N LEU A 62 21.98 -7.93 -6.14
CA LEU A 62 21.56 -8.54 -7.40
C LEU A 62 22.74 -9.18 -8.15
N ALA A 63 22.85 -10.48 -8.11
CA ALA A 63 23.70 -11.26 -8.99
C ALA A 63 22.86 -12.42 -9.54
N SER A 64 22.81 -12.49 -10.85
CA SER A 64 22.08 -13.47 -11.66
C SER A 64 22.54 -14.91 -11.44
N SER A 65 21.61 -15.86 -11.67
CA SER A 65 21.74 -17.28 -11.95
C SER A 65 21.98 -18.20 -10.76
N GLY A 66 21.05 -19.15 -10.58
CA GLY A 66 21.12 -20.30 -9.69
C GLY A 66 20.19 -20.23 -8.49
N GLN A 67 18.92 -19.88 -8.66
CA GLN A 67 17.92 -20.06 -7.61
C GLN A 67 17.60 -21.56 -7.45
N ALA A 68 17.54 -22.03 -6.20
CA ALA A 68 16.99 -23.35 -5.89
C ALA A 68 15.51 -23.39 -6.36
N PRO A 69 14.99 -24.55 -6.77
CA PRO A 69 13.57 -24.68 -7.12
C PRO A 69 12.69 -24.13 -5.99
N GLY A 70 11.73 -23.24 -6.33
CA GLY A 70 10.85 -22.61 -5.36
C GLY A 70 11.39 -21.37 -4.64
N ALA A 71 12.69 -21.05 -4.74
CA ALA A 71 13.22 -19.81 -4.17
C ALA A 71 12.80 -18.59 -5.01
N PHE A 72 12.49 -17.48 -4.33
CA PHE A 72 12.18 -16.21 -5.00
C PHE A 72 12.74 -15.03 -4.22
N THR A 73 12.80 -13.87 -4.86
CA THR A 73 13.21 -12.63 -4.21
C THR A 73 12.10 -11.59 -4.24
N VAL A 74 12.13 -10.76 -3.21
CA VAL A 74 11.22 -9.63 -3.01
C VAL A 74 12.06 -8.38 -2.88
N THR A 75 11.85 -7.41 -3.75
CA THR A 75 12.51 -6.10 -3.69
C THR A 75 11.46 -5.04 -3.46
N ARG A 76 11.55 -4.32 -2.33
CA ARG A 76 10.67 -3.19 -2.08
C ARG A 76 11.11 -2.00 -2.94
N ILE A 77 10.18 -1.45 -3.73
CA ILE A 77 10.44 -0.25 -4.55
C ILE A 77 10.09 0.99 -3.73
N ALA A 78 8.85 1.14 -3.36
CA ALA A 78 8.33 2.14 -2.44
C ALA A 78 6.87 1.79 -2.11
N HIS A 79 6.36 2.20 -0.96
CA HIS A 79 4.94 2.08 -0.62
C HIS A 79 4.42 0.64 -0.78
N ALA A 80 3.48 0.41 -1.72
CA ALA A 80 2.95 -0.90 -2.10
C ALA A 80 3.55 -1.44 -3.42
N SER A 81 4.46 -0.67 -4.03
CA SER A 81 5.21 -1.12 -5.22
C SER A 81 6.32 -2.07 -4.82
N VAL A 82 6.17 -3.35 -5.19
CA VAL A 82 7.11 -4.42 -4.88
C VAL A 82 7.39 -5.23 -6.14
N LEU A 83 8.67 -5.58 -6.34
CA LEU A 83 9.10 -6.48 -7.39
C LEU A 83 9.30 -7.88 -6.82
N LEU A 84 8.54 -8.85 -7.32
CA LEU A 84 8.68 -10.27 -7.02
C LEU A 84 9.43 -10.93 -8.18
N ASP A 85 10.52 -11.64 -7.89
CA ASP A 85 11.28 -12.38 -8.90
C ASP A 85 11.38 -13.85 -8.51
N PHE A 86 10.68 -14.70 -9.26
CA PHE A 86 10.63 -16.14 -9.10
C PHE A 86 11.69 -16.87 -9.95
N GLY A 87 12.67 -16.14 -10.49
CA GLY A 87 13.74 -16.66 -11.34
C GLY A 87 13.35 -16.76 -12.83
N ASN A 88 12.23 -17.36 -13.14
CA ASN A 88 11.69 -17.48 -14.49
C ASN A 88 10.45 -16.59 -14.74
N ALA A 89 10.03 -15.83 -13.77
CA ALA A 89 8.92 -14.87 -13.85
C ALA A 89 9.09 -13.73 -12.86
N THR A 90 8.75 -12.53 -13.29
CA THR A 90 8.78 -11.31 -12.48
C THR A 90 7.43 -10.64 -12.46
N VAL A 91 7.01 -10.20 -11.28
CA VAL A 91 5.73 -9.51 -11.07
C VAL A 91 5.98 -8.18 -10.36
N LEU A 92 5.39 -7.11 -10.87
CA LEU A 92 5.32 -5.81 -10.21
C LEU A 92 3.94 -5.63 -9.59
N THR A 93 3.89 -5.21 -8.33
CA THR A 93 2.63 -4.83 -7.65
C THR A 93 2.47 -3.32 -7.64
N ASP A 94 1.24 -2.83 -7.70
CA ASP A 94 0.80 -1.46 -7.51
C ASP A 94 1.83 -0.38 -7.93
N PRO A 95 2.03 -0.16 -9.24
CA PRO A 95 3.09 0.71 -9.76
C PRO A 95 2.88 2.18 -9.35
N TRP A 96 3.79 2.72 -8.51
CA TRP A 96 3.84 4.12 -8.13
C TRP A 96 5.26 4.67 -8.21
N PHE A 97 5.55 5.50 -9.22
CA PHE A 97 6.89 5.98 -9.57
C PHE A 97 7.04 7.50 -9.55
N SER A 98 5.97 8.24 -9.27
CA SER A 98 6.02 9.70 -9.18
C SER A 98 5.08 10.23 -8.10
N GLU A 99 5.38 11.43 -7.61
CA GLU A 99 4.58 12.10 -6.60
C GLU A 99 3.62 13.12 -7.24
N LYS A 100 2.53 13.42 -6.56
CA LYS A 100 1.59 14.50 -6.85
C LYS A 100 1.31 15.32 -5.58
N THR A 101 0.62 16.44 -5.74
CA THR A 101 0.34 17.41 -4.66
C THR A 101 -0.21 16.80 -3.36
N HIS A 102 -0.94 15.70 -3.44
CA HIS A 102 -1.56 15.03 -2.28
C HIS A 102 -1.08 13.59 -2.08
N TYR A 103 -0.04 13.17 -2.83
CA TYR A 103 0.49 11.81 -2.84
C TYR A 103 2.02 11.87 -2.80
N HIS A 104 2.58 11.71 -1.60
CA HIS A 104 4.01 11.73 -1.37
C HIS A 104 4.47 10.38 -0.83
N GLN A 105 5.54 9.85 -1.42
CA GLN A 105 6.07 8.54 -1.04
C GLN A 105 6.74 8.55 0.33
N GLY A 106 7.27 9.71 0.75
CA GLY A 106 7.99 9.85 2.02
C GLY A 106 9.30 9.07 2.09
N GLU A 107 9.75 8.53 0.95
CA GLU A 107 10.95 7.71 0.84
C GLU A 107 11.45 7.68 -0.61
N PRO A 108 12.75 7.43 -0.86
CA PRO A 108 13.27 7.30 -2.22
C PRO A 108 12.79 6.02 -2.89
N LEU A 109 12.72 6.01 -4.22
CA LEU A 109 12.49 4.80 -4.99
C LEU A 109 13.68 3.83 -4.89
N GLY A 110 13.41 2.59 -4.49
CA GLY A 110 14.41 1.53 -4.45
C GLY A 110 14.87 1.10 -5.85
N ILE A 111 13.95 1.11 -6.82
CA ILE A 111 14.21 0.85 -8.24
C ILE A 111 13.46 1.91 -9.03
N PRO A 112 14.13 2.81 -9.75
CA PRO A 112 13.46 3.73 -10.66
C PRO A 112 12.84 2.99 -11.86
N LEU A 113 11.80 3.55 -12.45
CA LEU A 113 11.02 2.93 -13.55
C LEU A 113 11.91 2.44 -14.69
N GLU A 114 12.90 3.24 -15.07
CA GLU A 114 13.82 2.97 -16.19
C GLU A 114 14.77 1.78 -15.93
N LYS A 115 14.88 1.35 -14.67
CA LYS A 115 15.70 0.22 -14.24
C LYS A 115 14.89 -1.05 -13.91
N LEU A 116 13.58 -1.00 -14.11
CA LEU A 116 12.77 -2.22 -13.98
C LEU A 116 13.23 -3.29 -14.96
N PRO A 117 13.30 -4.56 -14.53
CA PRO A 117 13.56 -5.66 -15.44
C PRO A 117 12.36 -5.86 -16.39
N ARG A 118 12.51 -6.78 -17.33
CA ARG A 118 11.36 -7.27 -18.10
C ARG A 118 10.39 -7.96 -17.15
N LEU A 119 9.15 -7.50 -17.13
CA LEU A 119 8.08 -8.04 -16.29
C LEU A 119 7.33 -9.14 -17.02
N THR A 120 6.97 -10.20 -16.29
CA THR A 120 6.07 -11.25 -16.77
C THR A 120 4.61 -10.85 -16.57
N ALA A 121 4.33 -10.12 -15.49
CA ALA A 121 3.01 -9.56 -15.22
C ALA A 121 3.12 -8.31 -14.33
N VAL A 122 2.05 -7.51 -14.35
CA VAL A 122 1.80 -6.42 -13.42
C VAL A 122 0.45 -6.68 -12.75
N VAL A 123 0.33 -6.40 -11.46
CA VAL A 123 -0.94 -6.37 -10.74
C VAL A 123 -1.17 -4.99 -10.15
N ALA A 124 -2.40 -4.48 -10.20
CA ALA A 124 -2.79 -3.25 -9.50
C ALA A 124 -4.12 -3.46 -8.78
N SER A 125 -4.13 -3.17 -7.48
CA SER A 125 -5.22 -3.50 -6.57
C SER A 125 -6.45 -2.60 -6.76
N HIS A 126 -6.24 -1.28 -6.88
CA HIS A 126 -7.30 -0.28 -7.01
C HIS A 126 -6.80 1.01 -7.67
N GLU A 127 -7.72 1.96 -7.93
CA GLU A 127 -7.48 3.12 -8.78
C GLU A 127 -6.83 4.34 -8.09
N HIS A 128 -6.51 4.30 -6.79
CA HIS A 128 -5.80 5.40 -6.15
C HIS A 128 -4.42 5.60 -6.78
N TYR A 129 -3.99 6.85 -6.84
CA TYR A 129 -2.77 7.23 -7.57
C TYR A 129 -1.50 6.56 -7.01
N ASP A 130 -1.41 6.36 -5.72
CA ASP A 130 -0.31 5.71 -5.01
C ASP A 130 -0.26 4.18 -5.21
N HIS A 131 -1.24 3.61 -5.91
CA HIS A 131 -1.29 2.19 -6.32
C HIS A 131 -1.39 2.02 -7.84
N PHE A 132 -1.79 3.08 -8.55
CA PHE A 132 -1.99 3.04 -9.99
C PHE A 132 -1.52 4.35 -10.66
N ASP A 133 -0.22 4.66 -10.54
CA ASP A 133 0.42 5.78 -11.26
C ASP A 133 0.57 5.46 -12.74
N ILE A 134 -0.56 5.30 -13.41
CA ILE A 134 -0.61 4.87 -14.80
C ILE A 134 0.02 5.90 -15.75
N GLU A 135 0.01 7.19 -15.37
CA GLU A 135 0.60 8.27 -16.16
C GLU A 135 2.12 8.10 -16.26
N THR A 136 2.79 7.82 -15.14
CA THR A 136 4.24 7.58 -15.14
C THR A 136 4.56 6.18 -15.64
N PHE A 137 3.79 5.17 -15.23
CA PHE A 137 3.99 3.79 -15.67
C PHE A 137 3.74 3.60 -17.16
N ALA A 138 3.01 4.52 -17.82
CA ALA A 138 2.93 4.58 -19.28
C ALA A 138 4.30 4.69 -20.00
N ARG A 139 5.37 5.02 -19.29
CA ARG A 139 6.73 5.01 -19.86
C ARG A 139 7.41 3.62 -19.86
N TYR A 140 6.83 2.64 -19.17
CA TYR A 140 7.32 1.27 -19.21
C TYR A 140 7.27 0.73 -20.65
N PRO A 141 8.38 0.16 -21.20
CA PRO A 141 8.51 -0.07 -22.64
C PRO A 141 7.62 -1.20 -23.18
N ASP A 142 7.40 -2.27 -22.41
CA ASP A 142 6.59 -3.41 -22.86
C ASP A 142 5.09 -3.14 -22.63
N LYS A 143 4.43 -2.66 -23.67
CA LYS A 143 2.98 -2.38 -23.64
C LYS A 143 2.10 -3.64 -23.74
N ALA A 144 2.69 -4.76 -24.10
CA ALA A 144 1.99 -6.05 -24.16
C ALA A 144 2.14 -6.87 -22.88
N VAL A 145 2.83 -6.35 -21.86
CA VAL A 145 2.95 -7.02 -20.57
C VAL A 145 1.54 -7.32 -20.01
N PRO A 146 1.25 -8.56 -19.57
CA PRO A 146 0.02 -8.89 -18.92
C PRO A 146 -0.20 -8.00 -17.69
N PHE A 147 -1.29 -7.23 -17.68
CA PHE A 147 -1.62 -6.28 -16.64
C PHE A 147 -2.98 -6.63 -16.03
N PHE A 148 -2.96 -7.22 -14.85
CA PHE A 148 -4.16 -7.58 -14.10
C PHE A 148 -4.50 -6.48 -13.13
N VAL A 149 -5.72 -5.99 -13.21
CA VAL A 149 -6.18 -4.82 -12.46
C VAL A 149 -7.46 -5.15 -11.68
N GLY A 150 -7.66 -4.46 -10.58
CA GLY A 150 -8.94 -4.42 -9.90
C GLY A 150 -10.01 -3.66 -10.70
N PRO A 151 -11.19 -3.42 -10.11
CA PRO A 151 -12.31 -2.79 -10.81
C PRO A 151 -11.99 -1.40 -11.34
N ASN A 152 -12.61 -1.05 -12.48
CA ASN A 152 -12.63 0.29 -13.11
C ASN A 152 -11.32 0.77 -13.76
N MET A 153 -10.20 0.03 -13.69
CA MET A 153 -8.89 0.49 -14.16
C MET A 153 -8.55 0.13 -15.61
N VAL A 154 -9.29 -0.78 -16.24
CA VAL A 154 -8.99 -1.29 -17.60
C VAL A 154 -8.90 -0.17 -18.64
N ASN A 155 -9.84 0.77 -18.63
CA ASN A 155 -9.88 1.84 -19.61
C ASN A 155 -8.69 2.79 -19.48
N ALA A 156 -8.30 3.14 -18.26
CA ALA A 156 -7.16 4.01 -17.99
C ALA A 156 -5.84 3.33 -18.41
N ALA A 157 -5.65 2.05 -18.10
CA ALA A 157 -4.48 1.30 -18.53
C ALA A 157 -4.39 1.17 -20.05
N ARG A 158 -5.51 0.92 -20.74
CA ARG A 158 -5.55 0.88 -22.21
C ARG A 158 -5.29 2.25 -22.84
N ALA A 159 -5.80 3.32 -22.27
CA ALA A 159 -5.54 4.68 -22.72
C ALA A 159 -4.05 5.05 -22.58
N ALA A 160 -3.34 4.48 -21.59
CA ALA A 160 -1.90 4.59 -21.39
C ALA A 160 -1.07 3.70 -22.36
N GLY A 161 -1.74 2.99 -23.27
CA GLY A 161 -1.13 2.19 -24.32
C GLY A 161 -0.94 0.72 -24.00
N PHE A 162 -1.30 0.23 -22.81
CA PHE A 162 -1.21 -1.19 -22.48
C PHE A 162 -2.26 -2.00 -23.25
N THR A 163 -1.83 -3.03 -23.94
CA THR A 163 -2.70 -3.81 -24.85
C THR A 163 -3.24 -5.10 -24.24
N ASN A 164 -2.59 -5.61 -23.20
CA ASN A 164 -2.95 -6.87 -22.54
C ASN A 164 -3.43 -6.60 -21.10
N VAL A 165 -4.56 -5.91 -20.97
CA VAL A 165 -5.15 -5.52 -19.68
C VAL A 165 -6.41 -6.32 -19.42
N ARG A 166 -6.47 -6.93 -18.24
CA ARG A 166 -7.62 -7.70 -17.77
C ARG A 166 -7.98 -7.35 -16.32
N GLU A 167 -9.25 -6.99 -16.11
CA GLU A 167 -9.84 -6.91 -14.77
C GLU A 167 -10.02 -8.32 -14.20
N LEU A 168 -9.66 -8.50 -12.93
CA LEU A 168 -9.97 -9.71 -12.17
C LEU A 168 -10.91 -9.36 -11.02
N ARG A 169 -11.99 -10.15 -10.93
CA ARG A 169 -12.93 -10.08 -9.81
C ARG A 169 -12.51 -11.04 -8.70
N PRO A 170 -13.00 -10.85 -7.47
CA PRO A 170 -12.70 -11.77 -6.37
C PRO A 170 -12.89 -13.23 -6.77
N TRP A 171 -11.86 -14.04 -6.53
CA TRP A 171 -11.73 -15.46 -6.83
C TRP A 171 -11.56 -15.80 -8.32
N GLU A 172 -11.50 -14.82 -9.22
CA GLU A 172 -11.04 -15.06 -10.58
C GLU A 172 -9.53 -15.25 -10.64
N THR A 173 -9.13 -16.18 -11.51
CA THR A 173 -7.73 -16.56 -11.70
C THR A 173 -7.30 -16.33 -13.15
N ALA A 174 -6.05 -15.90 -13.32
CA ALA A 174 -5.36 -15.82 -14.59
C ALA A 174 -4.03 -16.57 -14.52
N THR A 175 -3.63 -17.17 -15.63
CA THR A 175 -2.33 -17.86 -15.76
C THR A 175 -1.50 -17.19 -16.85
N VAL A 176 -0.23 -16.91 -16.57
CA VAL A 176 0.74 -16.32 -17.50
C VAL A 176 2.09 -17.00 -17.31
N GLY A 177 2.51 -17.81 -18.26
CA GLY A 177 3.72 -18.62 -18.12
C GLY A 177 3.65 -19.46 -16.84
N PRO A 178 4.65 -19.37 -15.94
CA PRO A 178 4.63 -20.12 -14.69
C PRO A 178 3.78 -19.47 -13.58
N LEU A 179 3.20 -18.27 -13.83
CA LEU A 179 2.41 -17.55 -12.84
C LEU A 179 0.96 -17.97 -12.83
N THR A 180 0.40 -18.13 -11.65
CA THR A 180 -1.04 -18.16 -11.38
C THR A 180 -1.36 -16.96 -10.48
N ILE A 181 -2.24 -16.07 -10.93
CA ILE A 181 -2.63 -14.84 -10.22
C ILE A 181 -4.13 -14.93 -9.95
N THR A 182 -4.49 -14.96 -8.68
CA THR A 182 -5.90 -15.01 -8.24
C THR A 182 -6.23 -13.69 -7.51
N ALA A 183 -7.26 -12.99 -7.95
CA ALA A 183 -7.81 -11.88 -7.19
C ALA A 183 -8.59 -12.41 -5.98
N ALA A 184 -8.49 -11.71 -4.85
CA ALA A 184 -9.24 -12.04 -3.64
C ALA A 184 -10.03 -10.82 -3.14
N PRO A 185 -11.03 -11.02 -2.26
CA PRO A 185 -11.83 -9.93 -1.73
C PRO A 185 -11.00 -8.84 -1.04
N ALA A 186 -11.48 -7.62 -1.13
CA ALA A 186 -10.96 -6.46 -0.43
C ALA A 186 -12.10 -5.53 -0.01
N ALA A 187 -11.84 -4.65 0.95
CA ALA A 187 -12.73 -3.54 1.32
C ALA A 187 -11.93 -2.27 1.58
N HIS A 188 -12.14 -1.31 0.73
CA HIS A 188 -11.51 0.01 0.77
C HIS A 188 -12.52 1.11 0.43
N LYS A 189 -12.10 2.38 0.31
CA LYS A 189 -12.99 3.50 -0.07
C LYS A 189 -13.43 3.44 -1.53
N VAL A 190 -12.62 2.86 -2.38
CA VAL A 190 -12.93 2.58 -3.79
C VAL A 190 -12.98 1.06 -4.01
N PRO A 191 -13.61 0.58 -5.09
CA PRO A 191 -13.57 -0.84 -5.42
C PRO A 191 -12.13 -1.36 -5.55
N GLU A 192 -11.82 -2.44 -4.83
CA GLU A 192 -10.48 -3.00 -4.72
C GLU A 192 -10.52 -4.53 -4.76
N VAL A 193 -9.40 -5.13 -5.13
CA VAL A 193 -9.07 -6.54 -4.93
C VAL A 193 -7.68 -6.68 -4.33
N THR A 194 -7.46 -7.73 -3.57
CA THR A 194 -6.13 -8.21 -3.19
C THR A 194 -5.69 -9.30 -4.15
N PHE A 195 -4.42 -9.75 -4.11
CA PHE A 195 -3.94 -10.77 -5.02
C PHE A 195 -3.21 -11.90 -4.29
N VAL A 196 -3.44 -13.14 -4.75
CA VAL A 196 -2.58 -14.29 -4.48
C VAL A 196 -1.79 -14.59 -5.74
N ILE A 197 -0.46 -14.55 -5.63
CA ILE A 197 0.48 -14.74 -6.74
C ILE A 197 1.26 -16.01 -6.47
N GLN A 198 1.14 -17.00 -7.36
CA GLN A 198 1.79 -18.30 -7.21
C GLN A 198 2.73 -18.57 -8.39
N ALA A 199 3.91 -19.06 -8.09
CA ALA A 199 4.87 -19.54 -9.09
C ALA A 199 5.84 -20.55 -8.46
N ASN A 200 6.22 -21.57 -9.19
CA ASN A 200 7.24 -22.55 -8.81
C ASN A 200 7.04 -23.18 -7.42
N GLY A 201 5.78 -23.35 -6.99
CA GLY A 201 5.43 -23.87 -5.66
C GLY A 201 5.42 -22.84 -4.53
N SER A 202 5.77 -21.58 -4.81
CA SER A 202 5.67 -20.47 -3.83
C SER A 202 4.35 -19.72 -3.97
N THR A 203 3.82 -19.24 -2.85
CA THR A 203 2.59 -18.44 -2.77
C THR A 203 2.88 -17.13 -2.04
N VAL A 204 2.54 -16.02 -2.69
CA VAL A 204 2.63 -14.66 -2.12
C VAL A 204 1.23 -14.06 -2.05
N TYR A 205 0.86 -13.56 -0.88
CA TYR A 205 -0.34 -12.73 -0.72
C TYR A 205 0.05 -11.25 -0.77
N PHE A 206 -0.63 -10.49 -1.62
CA PHE A 206 -0.50 -9.04 -1.74
C PHE A 206 -1.82 -8.39 -1.31
N GLY A 207 -1.78 -7.62 -0.22
CA GLY A 207 -2.95 -7.13 0.50
C GLY A 207 -3.54 -5.82 -0.01
N GLY A 208 -2.86 -5.07 -0.91
CA GLY A 208 -3.34 -3.73 -1.28
C GLY A 208 -3.63 -2.88 -0.05
N ASP A 209 -4.74 -2.15 -0.07
CA ASP A 209 -5.19 -1.26 1.02
C ASP A 209 -6.41 -1.77 1.79
N THR A 210 -6.68 -3.07 1.66
CA THR A 210 -7.88 -3.63 2.29
C THR A 210 -7.92 -3.43 3.81
N ARG A 211 -9.11 -3.18 4.32
CA ARG A 211 -9.42 -3.39 5.74
C ARG A 211 -9.48 -4.88 6.05
N LEU A 212 -9.39 -5.24 7.32
CA LEU A 212 -9.63 -6.59 7.78
C LEU A 212 -11.13 -6.90 7.69
N ILE A 213 -11.49 -7.85 6.82
CA ILE A 213 -12.87 -8.29 6.56
C ILE A 213 -12.99 -9.80 6.70
N PRO A 214 -14.19 -10.31 7.04
CA PRO A 214 -14.41 -11.76 7.23
C PRO A 214 -14.11 -12.62 5.99
N GLU A 215 -14.30 -12.07 4.79
CA GLU A 215 -14.06 -12.76 3.51
C GLU A 215 -12.59 -13.18 3.34
N LEU A 216 -11.67 -12.51 4.01
CA LEU A 216 -10.24 -12.86 4.01
C LEU A 216 -9.96 -14.20 4.74
N ASP A 217 -10.86 -14.67 5.60
CA ASP A 217 -10.74 -15.96 6.30
C ASP A 217 -10.91 -17.17 5.35
N GLU A 218 -11.33 -16.95 4.11
CA GLU A 218 -11.32 -17.96 3.06
C GLU A 218 -9.92 -18.20 2.46
N LEU A 219 -8.98 -17.22 2.59
CA LEU A 219 -7.64 -17.32 2.02
C LEU A 219 -6.86 -18.53 2.55
N PRO A 220 -6.71 -18.75 3.87
CA PRO A 220 -5.95 -19.89 4.38
C PRO A 220 -6.58 -21.23 4.02
N LYS A 221 -7.89 -21.29 3.76
CA LYS A 221 -8.56 -22.51 3.31
C LYS A 221 -8.24 -22.82 1.85
N ARG A 222 -8.13 -21.79 1.00
CA ARG A 222 -7.82 -21.91 -0.43
C ARG A 222 -6.32 -22.02 -0.70
N PHE A 223 -5.52 -21.35 0.12
CA PHE A 223 -4.06 -21.26 0.00
C PHE A 223 -3.41 -21.63 1.33
N PRO A 224 -3.31 -22.92 1.65
CA PRO A 224 -2.87 -23.37 2.98
C PRO A 224 -1.37 -23.16 3.26
N SER A 225 -0.60 -22.77 2.26
CA SER A 225 0.83 -22.47 2.38
C SER A 225 1.11 -21.13 1.72
N VAL A 226 1.35 -20.09 2.55
CA VAL A 226 1.70 -18.73 2.11
C VAL A 226 3.10 -18.42 2.63
N GLN A 227 4.08 -18.34 1.72
CA GLN A 227 5.47 -18.04 2.10
C GLN A 227 5.65 -16.57 2.44
N LEU A 228 4.90 -15.68 1.77
CA LEU A 228 5.01 -14.24 1.99
C LEU A 228 3.65 -13.56 1.99
N ALA A 229 3.42 -12.71 2.99
CA ALA A 229 2.33 -11.75 3.00
C ALA A 229 2.90 -10.30 2.94
N LEU A 230 2.45 -9.52 1.97
CA LEU A 230 2.72 -8.09 1.83
C LEU A 230 1.48 -7.35 2.35
N LEU A 231 1.60 -6.63 3.46
CA LEU A 231 0.46 -6.12 4.21
C LEU A 231 0.59 -4.62 4.47
N SER A 232 -0.44 -3.85 4.13
CA SER A 232 -0.57 -2.46 4.54
C SER A 232 -0.80 -2.37 6.05
N VAL A 233 -0.08 -1.45 6.72
CA VAL A 233 -0.04 -1.41 8.19
C VAL A 233 -0.29 -0.03 8.79
N ASN A 234 -0.46 1.03 7.97
CA ASN A 234 -0.50 2.39 8.49
C ASN A 234 -1.80 2.77 9.22
N GLY A 235 -2.86 1.95 9.09
CA GLY A 235 -4.13 2.23 9.76
C GLY A 235 -4.79 3.53 9.30
N LEU A 236 -4.59 3.90 8.02
CA LEU A 236 -5.11 5.14 7.45
C LEU A 236 -6.60 5.32 7.77
N ARG A 237 -6.92 6.49 8.28
CA ARG A 237 -8.29 6.98 8.49
C ARG A 237 -8.54 8.22 7.64
N VAL A 238 -9.68 8.24 7.00
CA VAL A 238 -10.18 9.40 6.26
C VAL A 238 -11.39 9.93 7.02
N MET A 239 -11.32 11.17 7.52
CA MET A 239 -12.38 11.77 8.36
C MET A 239 -12.77 10.88 9.54
N GLY A 240 -11.79 10.19 10.14
CA GLY A 240 -11.98 9.30 11.30
C GLY A 240 -12.41 7.86 10.95
N GLU A 241 -12.85 7.58 9.73
CA GLU A 241 -13.17 6.22 9.30
C GLU A 241 -11.91 5.48 8.86
N GLN A 242 -11.63 4.33 9.47
CA GLN A 242 -10.50 3.48 9.07
C GLN A 242 -10.75 2.85 7.70
N VAL A 243 -9.77 2.98 6.81
CA VAL A 243 -9.87 2.54 5.42
C VAL A 243 -8.77 1.54 5.02
N VAL A 244 -7.75 1.37 5.85
CA VAL A 244 -6.63 0.43 5.69
C VAL A 244 -6.41 -0.30 7.01
N MET A 245 -5.95 -1.56 6.99
CA MET A 245 -5.55 -2.27 8.22
C MET A 245 -4.51 -1.47 9.01
N ASN A 246 -4.62 -1.49 10.33
CA ASN A 246 -3.54 -1.03 11.20
C ASN A 246 -2.53 -2.17 11.47
N ALA A 247 -1.47 -1.83 12.18
CA ALA A 247 -0.37 -2.75 12.47
C ALA A 247 -0.82 -4.02 13.20
N GLU A 248 -1.71 -3.90 14.18
CA GLU A 248 -2.23 -5.00 14.97
C GLU A 248 -3.14 -5.92 14.14
N GLN A 249 -4.01 -5.34 13.32
CA GLN A 249 -4.90 -6.09 12.43
C GLN A 249 -4.11 -6.83 11.36
N ALA A 250 -3.08 -6.20 10.78
CA ALA A 250 -2.20 -6.83 9.81
C ALA A 250 -1.42 -8.00 10.43
N ALA A 251 -0.93 -7.85 11.67
CA ALA A 251 -0.27 -8.93 12.39
C ALA A 251 -1.21 -10.10 12.71
N ASP A 252 -2.41 -9.81 13.21
CA ASP A 252 -3.45 -10.84 13.44
C ASP A 252 -3.77 -11.58 12.15
N PHE A 253 -3.90 -10.86 11.04
CA PHE A 253 -4.21 -11.46 9.74
C PHE A 253 -3.05 -12.29 9.21
N ALA A 254 -1.80 -11.84 9.32
CA ALA A 254 -0.62 -12.62 8.95
C ALA A 254 -0.60 -13.99 9.66
N GLY A 255 -0.92 -14.00 10.96
CA GLY A 255 -1.03 -15.23 11.74
C GLY A 255 -2.18 -16.13 11.30
N ARG A 256 -3.38 -15.56 11.04
CA ARG A 256 -4.53 -16.32 10.53
C ARG A 256 -4.31 -16.88 9.13
N LEU A 257 -3.61 -16.12 8.29
CA LEU A 257 -3.23 -16.54 6.95
C LEU A 257 -2.18 -17.67 6.97
N GLY A 258 -1.49 -17.86 8.10
CA GLY A 258 -0.40 -18.81 8.23
C GLY A 258 0.83 -18.43 7.40
N ALA A 259 1.05 -17.13 7.19
CA ALA A 259 2.18 -16.64 6.42
C ALA A 259 3.51 -16.95 7.14
N GLU A 260 4.48 -17.53 6.43
CA GLU A 260 5.81 -17.79 6.98
C GLU A 260 6.55 -16.48 7.24
N VAL A 261 6.45 -15.53 6.29
CA VAL A 261 7.03 -14.20 6.37
C VAL A 261 5.96 -13.16 6.08
N ALA A 262 5.96 -12.06 6.83
CA ALA A 262 5.13 -10.91 6.57
C ALA A 262 5.98 -9.63 6.47
N VAL A 263 5.78 -8.87 5.41
CA VAL A 263 6.47 -7.60 5.14
C VAL A 263 5.45 -6.47 5.18
N PRO A 264 5.62 -5.49 6.08
CA PRO A 264 4.76 -4.32 6.12
C PRO A 264 5.02 -3.41 4.93
N MET A 265 3.95 -2.82 4.41
CA MET A 265 3.97 -1.80 3.36
C MET A 265 3.01 -0.65 3.70
N HIS A 266 2.92 0.37 2.85
CA HIS A 266 1.97 1.48 2.97
C HIS A 266 2.12 2.32 4.25
N TYR A 267 3.33 2.55 4.76
CA TYR A 267 3.56 3.24 6.04
C TYR A 267 4.37 4.55 5.92
N ARG A 268 4.90 4.88 4.75
CA ARG A 268 5.63 6.14 4.49
C ARG A 268 4.79 7.18 3.76
N PHE A 269 3.64 6.77 3.21
CA PHE A 269 2.72 7.68 2.53
C PHE A 269 2.34 8.86 3.43
N HIS A 270 2.30 10.04 2.83
CA HIS A 270 1.67 11.21 3.42
C HIS A 270 1.01 12.07 2.33
N GLY A 271 -0.05 12.75 2.72
CA GLY A 271 -0.76 13.70 1.87
C GLY A 271 -0.06 15.07 1.84
N SER A 272 -0.79 16.09 1.45
CA SER A 272 -0.35 17.46 1.68
C SER A 272 -0.50 17.83 3.16
N TRP A 273 0.22 18.84 3.63
CA TRP A 273 0.08 19.34 4.99
C TRP A 273 -1.40 19.55 5.42
N PHE A 274 -2.23 20.07 4.54
CA PHE A 274 -3.65 20.29 4.84
C PHE A 274 -4.41 18.97 4.98
N THR A 275 -4.21 18.02 4.05
CA THR A 275 -4.86 16.72 4.10
C THR A 275 -4.47 15.95 5.35
N ASP A 276 -3.20 15.91 5.70
CA ASP A 276 -2.69 15.20 6.88
C ASP A 276 -3.11 15.86 8.21
N SER A 277 -3.37 17.19 8.20
CA SER A 277 -3.80 17.91 9.40
C SER A 277 -5.31 17.82 9.66
N VAL A 278 -6.13 17.65 8.61
CA VAL A 278 -7.60 17.81 8.70
C VAL A 278 -8.36 16.57 8.29
N VAL A 279 -7.87 15.84 7.28
CA VAL A 279 -8.62 14.78 6.60
C VAL A 279 -8.10 13.39 6.97
N LEU A 280 -6.77 13.25 7.03
CA LEU A 280 -6.10 11.96 7.20
C LEU A 280 -5.53 11.82 8.62
N SER A 281 -5.53 10.61 9.12
CA SER A 281 -4.75 10.23 10.30
C SER A 281 -4.23 8.81 10.14
N TYR A 282 -3.07 8.54 10.75
CA TYR A 282 -2.37 7.28 10.68
C TYR A 282 -2.08 6.77 12.08
N ASP A 283 -2.33 5.50 12.36
CA ASP A 283 -2.10 4.92 13.69
C ASP A 283 -1.19 3.68 13.68
N GLY A 284 -0.68 3.27 12.50
CA GLY A 284 0.18 2.12 12.33
C GLY A 284 1.59 2.48 11.85
N THR A 285 2.60 1.78 12.38
CA THR A 285 3.99 1.88 11.96
C THR A 285 4.61 0.49 11.78
N PRO A 286 5.73 0.36 11.05
CA PRO A 286 6.42 -0.93 10.93
C PRO A 286 6.89 -1.47 12.28
N GLU A 287 7.30 -0.63 13.23
CA GLU A 287 7.73 -1.04 14.57
C GLU A 287 6.55 -1.63 15.36
N ARG A 288 5.37 -0.98 15.29
CA ARG A 288 4.14 -1.52 15.90
C ARG A 288 3.75 -2.85 15.27
N PHE A 289 3.89 -2.98 13.95
CA PHE A 289 3.63 -4.24 13.25
C PHE A 289 4.55 -5.36 13.72
N ILE A 290 5.88 -5.12 13.84
CA ILE A 290 6.83 -6.09 14.36
C ILE A 290 6.44 -6.52 15.78
N ALA A 291 6.18 -5.56 16.68
CA ALA A 291 5.79 -5.86 18.06
C ALA A 291 4.46 -6.65 18.14
N ALA A 292 3.48 -6.27 17.30
CA ALA A 292 2.21 -6.99 17.23
C ALA A 292 2.38 -8.41 16.67
N ALA A 293 3.20 -8.61 15.63
CA ALA A 293 3.46 -9.92 15.05
C ALA A 293 4.15 -10.85 16.05
N GLN A 294 5.13 -10.35 16.81
CA GLN A 294 5.77 -11.11 17.88
C GLN A 294 4.78 -11.59 18.95
N ALA A 295 3.80 -10.77 19.29
CA ALA A 295 2.83 -11.09 20.32
C ALA A 295 1.66 -11.97 19.83
N ARG A 296 1.21 -11.80 18.59
CA ARG A 296 -0.07 -12.33 18.06
C ARG A 296 0.10 -13.39 16.97
N ALA A 297 1.23 -13.37 16.26
CA ALA A 297 1.56 -14.28 15.17
C ALA A 297 3.02 -14.79 15.32
N PRO A 298 3.40 -15.41 16.44
CA PRO A 298 4.80 -15.76 16.73
C PRO A 298 5.40 -16.76 15.74
N ALA A 299 4.60 -17.47 14.96
CA ALA A 299 5.04 -18.36 13.89
C ALA A 299 5.40 -17.62 12.60
N THR A 300 4.97 -16.36 12.45
CA THR A 300 5.23 -15.51 11.27
C THR A 300 6.47 -14.64 11.52
N ALA A 301 7.44 -14.69 10.61
CA ALA A 301 8.60 -13.80 10.65
C ALA A 301 8.21 -12.43 10.07
N ALA A 302 8.05 -11.42 10.90
CA ALA A 302 7.78 -10.04 10.47
C ALA A 302 9.09 -9.32 10.14
N ILE A 303 9.22 -8.78 8.90
CA ILE A 303 10.46 -8.20 8.36
C ILE A 303 10.16 -6.88 7.69
N VAL A 304 10.84 -5.82 8.11
CA VAL A 304 10.78 -4.52 7.42
C VAL A 304 11.84 -4.50 6.31
N LEU A 305 11.43 -4.10 5.11
CA LEU A 305 12.33 -3.86 3.99
C LEU A 305 12.39 -2.36 3.70
N GLU A 306 13.58 -1.81 3.66
CA GLU A 306 13.80 -0.46 3.13
C GLU A 306 13.79 -0.49 1.58
N PRO A 307 13.47 0.64 0.91
CA PRO A 307 13.51 0.71 -0.53
C PRO A 307 14.84 0.21 -1.13
N GLY A 308 14.76 -0.66 -2.13
CA GLY A 308 15.92 -1.30 -2.77
C GLY A 308 16.50 -2.50 -2.02
N GLN A 309 16.06 -2.78 -0.80
CA GLN A 309 16.45 -4.01 -0.12
C GLN A 309 15.79 -5.22 -0.76
N VAL A 310 16.55 -6.30 -0.82
CA VAL A 310 16.14 -7.58 -1.40
C VAL A 310 16.05 -8.63 -0.31
N LEU A 311 14.87 -9.20 -0.13
CA LEU A 311 14.65 -10.38 0.69
C LEU A 311 14.64 -11.61 -0.21
N ARG A 312 15.43 -12.61 0.12
CA ARG A 312 15.39 -13.93 -0.53
C ARG A 312 14.65 -14.92 0.37
N LEU A 313 13.64 -15.53 -0.20
CA LEU A 313 12.89 -16.61 0.43
C LEU A 313 13.29 -17.93 -0.22
N ALA A 314 13.62 -18.91 0.60
CA ALA A 314 13.85 -20.28 0.19
C ALA A 314 12.51 -21.04 0.23
N PRO A 315 12.36 -22.13 -0.54
CA PRO A 315 11.21 -23.00 -0.47
C PRO A 315 11.09 -23.70 0.88
#